data_3faa3651024dbbc4e839d71ff2ce8ec9
#
_entry.id   3faa3651024dbbc4e839d71ff2ce8ec9
#
_cell.length_a   1.000
_cell.length_b   1.000
_cell.length_c   1.000
_cell.angle_alpha   90.00
_cell.angle_beta   90.00
_cell.angle_gamma   90.00
#
_symmetry.space_group_name_H-M   'P 1'
#
loop_
_entity.id
_entity.type
_entity.pdbx_description
1 polymer ?
#
loop_
_entity_poly.entity_id
_entity_poly.type
_entity_poly.pdbx_seq_one_letter_code
_entity_poly.pdbx_strand_id
1 'polypeptide(L)'
;MKRVSFDSEFIFRASPAIIYKFLTTPACLIRWFCEKVDIEKDVYTFEWDGSEELAELVDDIEEERLRFKWEEAEPNEYLEFRMYKSPVTGETILELTDFCDEDEIEDQKQLWESQMAVLRHEMGG
;
A
#
# COMPACT_ATOMS: atom_id res chain seq x y z
N MET A 1 2.80 -9.82 -22.55
CA MET A 1 3.42 -8.57 -22.10
C MET A 1 4.35 -8.85 -20.92
N LYS A 2 5.51 -8.22 -20.90
CA LYS A 2 6.47 -8.43 -19.83
C LYS A 2 6.02 -7.77 -18.52
N ARG A 3 6.11 -8.51 -17.42
CA ARG A 3 5.82 -7.99 -16.07
C ARG A 3 7.09 -7.38 -15.51
N VAL A 4 6.98 -6.19 -14.91
CA VAL A 4 8.10 -5.47 -14.32
C VAL A 4 7.70 -4.91 -12.97
N SER A 5 8.69 -4.65 -12.12
CA SER A 5 8.46 -3.94 -10.86
C SER A 5 8.71 -2.46 -11.07
N PHE A 6 8.07 -1.65 -10.24
CA PHE A 6 8.36 -0.22 -10.18
C PHE A 6 8.31 0.23 -8.73
N ASP A 7 9.04 1.31 -8.44
CA ASP A 7 9.08 1.91 -7.11
C ASP A 7 8.53 3.33 -7.18
N SER A 8 7.88 3.76 -6.11
CA SER A 8 7.43 5.14 -5.94
C SER A 8 7.70 5.57 -4.51
N GLU A 9 7.89 6.87 -4.31
CA GLU A 9 8.20 7.44 -3.01
C GLU A 9 7.24 8.58 -2.71
N PHE A 10 6.72 8.61 -1.48
CA PHE A 10 5.77 9.62 -1.03
C PHE A 10 6.20 10.16 0.33
N ILE A 11 5.93 11.43 0.58
CA ILE A 11 6.33 12.10 1.82
C ILE A 11 5.07 12.51 2.58
N PHE A 12 5.04 12.19 3.89
CA PHE A 12 3.91 12.49 4.76
C PHE A 12 4.37 13.16 6.04
N ARG A 13 3.51 14.00 6.62
CA ARG A 13 3.73 14.56 7.95
C ARG A 13 3.39 13.54 9.03
N ALA A 14 2.44 12.66 8.75
CA ALA A 14 2.02 11.61 9.67
C ALA A 14 3.22 10.72 10.04
N SER A 15 3.23 10.22 11.28
CA SER A 15 4.30 9.35 11.74
C SER A 15 4.22 7.96 11.09
N PRO A 16 5.32 7.17 11.11
CA PRO A 16 5.26 5.79 10.66
C PRO A 16 4.18 4.97 11.37
N ALA A 17 3.95 5.23 12.67
CA ALA A 17 2.90 4.53 13.43
C ALA A 17 1.51 4.78 12.85
N ILE A 18 1.22 6.02 12.46
CA ILE A 18 -0.08 6.38 11.87
C ILE A 18 -0.22 5.75 10.48
N ILE A 19 0.82 5.82 9.67
CA ILE A 19 0.81 5.20 8.34
C ILE A 19 0.60 3.70 8.45
N TYR A 20 1.31 3.05 9.35
CA TYR A 20 1.18 1.63 9.60
C TYR A 20 -0.27 1.27 9.98
N LYS A 21 -0.88 2.07 10.85
CA LYS A 21 -2.27 1.88 11.25
C LYS A 21 -3.22 1.97 10.04
N PHE A 22 -3.00 2.92 9.15
CA PHE A 22 -3.86 3.10 7.96
C PHE A 22 -3.67 1.97 6.94
N LEU A 23 -2.58 1.22 7.02
CA LEU A 23 -2.31 0.08 6.14
C LEU A 23 -2.78 -1.26 6.72
N THR A 24 -3.07 -1.33 8.03
CA THR A 24 -3.34 -2.59 8.71
C THR A 24 -4.66 -2.63 9.47
N THR A 25 -5.40 -1.54 9.53
CA THR A 25 -6.64 -1.45 10.31
C THR A 25 -7.84 -1.32 9.37
N PRO A 26 -8.85 -2.20 9.48
CA PRO A 26 -10.03 -2.13 8.60
C PRO A 26 -10.70 -0.77 8.56
N ALA A 27 -10.93 -0.15 9.72
CA ALA A 27 -11.57 1.15 9.80
C ALA A 27 -10.79 2.25 9.09
N CYS A 28 -9.47 2.08 8.95
CA CYS A 28 -8.61 3.04 8.26
C CYS A 28 -8.51 2.73 6.76
N LEU A 29 -8.41 1.44 6.41
CA LEU A 29 -8.30 1.01 5.02
C LEU A 29 -9.51 1.42 4.18
N ILE A 30 -10.72 1.38 4.76
CA ILE A 30 -11.93 1.77 4.03
C ILE A 30 -12.01 3.28 3.77
N ARG A 31 -11.15 4.06 4.39
CA ARG A 31 -11.13 5.51 4.20
C ARG A 31 -10.33 5.94 2.97
N TRP A 32 -9.45 5.07 2.45
CA TRP A 32 -8.60 5.47 1.33
C TRP A 32 -8.36 4.38 0.29
N PHE A 33 -8.41 3.11 0.67
CA PHE A 33 -7.94 2.03 -0.21
C PHE A 33 -9.08 1.20 -0.82
N CYS A 34 -10.10 0.88 -0.05
CA CYS A 34 -11.15 -0.04 -0.49
C CYS A 34 -12.50 0.35 0.11
N GLU A 35 -13.58 -0.25 -0.39
CA GLU A 35 -14.91 -0.02 0.13
C GLU A 35 -15.17 -0.83 1.39
N LYS A 36 -14.71 -2.08 1.39
CA LYS A 36 -14.81 -3.00 2.54
C LYS A 36 -13.56 -3.81 2.64
N VAL A 37 -13.20 -4.25 3.84
CA VAL A 37 -12.10 -5.16 4.06
C VAL A 37 -12.37 -6.02 5.28
N ASP A 38 -12.03 -7.30 5.17
CA ASP A 38 -12.05 -8.22 6.28
C ASP A 38 -10.64 -8.77 6.45
N ILE A 39 -10.16 -8.81 7.68
CA ILE A 39 -8.82 -9.30 7.99
C ILE A 39 -8.98 -10.49 8.92
N GLU A 40 -8.53 -11.66 8.45
CA GLU A 40 -8.52 -12.87 9.25
C GLU A 40 -7.10 -13.41 9.27
N LYS A 41 -6.44 -13.32 10.41
CA LYS A 41 -5.01 -13.61 10.55
C LYS A 41 -4.22 -12.72 9.58
N ASP A 42 -3.48 -13.31 8.64
CA ASP A 42 -2.69 -12.57 7.67
C ASP A 42 -3.38 -12.39 6.33
N VAL A 43 -4.65 -12.80 6.21
CA VAL A 43 -5.39 -12.71 4.95
C VAL A 43 -6.32 -11.51 4.97
N TYR A 44 -6.13 -10.63 4.00
CA TYR A 44 -6.93 -9.44 3.79
C TYR A 44 -7.84 -9.67 2.60
N THR A 45 -9.15 -9.58 2.83
CA THR A 45 -10.14 -9.66 1.74
C THR A 45 -10.67 -8.25 1.49
N PHE A 46 -10.24 -7.66 0.40
CA PHE A 46 -10.66 -6.30 0.00
C PHE A 46 -11.84 -6.39 -0.96
N GLU A 47 -12.74 -5.42 -0.89
CA GLU A 47 -13.89 -5.35 -1.81
C GLU A 47 -13.96 -3.98 -2.48
N TRP A 48 -14.12 -3.99 -3.82
CA TRP A 48 -14.38 -2.82 -4.64
C TRP A 48 -15.53 -3.17 -5.59
N ASP A 49 -16.58 -2.32 -5.60
CA ASP A 49 -17.74 -2.48 -6.50
C ASP A 49 -18.31 -3.90 -6.51
N GLY A 50 -18.37 -4.54 -5.35
CA GLY A 50 -18.90 -5.90 -5.21
C GLY A 50 -17.93 -7.00 -5.59
N SER A 51 -16.71 -6.67 -6.05
CA SER A 51 -15.68 -7.66 -6.38
C SER A 51 -14.70 -7.76 -5.22
N GLU A 52 -14.35 -8.99 -4.86
CA GLU A 52 -13.40 -9.26 -3.78
C GLU A 52 -12.04 -9.63 -4.34
N GLU A 53 -10.98 -9.15 -3.70
CA GLU A 53 -9.61 -9.55 -3.99
C GLU A 53 -8.90 -9.85 -2.68
N LEU A 54 -8.17 -10.94 -2.65
CA LEU A 54 -7.49 -11.41 -1.45
C LEU A 54 -5.99 -11.16 -1.55
N ALA A 55 -5.41 -10.76 -0.42
CA ALA A 55 -3.96 -10.60 -0.30
C ALA A 55 -3.51 -11.20 1.02
N GLU A 56 -2.37 -11.86 1.00
CA GLU A 56 -1.76 -12.39 2.21
C GLU A 56 -0.63 -11.45 2.63
N LEU A 57 -0.61 -11.07 3.91
CA LEU A 57 0.48 -10.31 4.48
C LEU A 57 1.61 -11.31 4.79
N VAL A 58 2.65 -11.28 3.96
CA VAL A 58 3.75 -12.26 4.04
C VAL A 58 4.96 -11.75 4.78
N ASP A 59 5.05 -10.42 5.03
CA ASP A 59 6.12 -9.84 5.82
C ASP A 59 5.55 -8.62 6.53
N ASP A 60 5.78 -8.54 7.84
CA ASP A 60 5.24 -7.49 8.70
C ASP A 60 6.26 -7.13 9.76
N ILE A 61 6.89 -5.96 9.58
CA ILE A 61 7.75 -5.38 10.61
C ILE A 61 7.08 -4.07 11.00
N GLU A 62 6.53 -4.02 12.19
CA GLU A 62 5.71 -2.92 12.67
C GLU A 62 6.39 -1.57 12.46
N GLU A 63 5.68 -0.65 11.81
CA GLU A 63 6.11 0.72 11.51
C GLU A 63 7.32 0.82 10.58
N GLU A 64 7.73 -0.29 9.94
CA GLU A 64 8.87 -0.32 9.04
C GLU A 64 8.55 -0.91 7.67
N ARG A 65 7.89 -2.07 7.63
CA ARG A 65 7.68 -2.76 6.35
C ARG A 65 6.47 -3.67 6.36
N LEU A 66 5.69 -3.61 5.29
CA LEU A 66 4.58 -4.52 5.03
C LEU A 66 4.72 -5.04 3.62
N ARG A 67 4.66 -6.35 3.44
CA ARG A 67 4.67 -6.96 2.11
C ARG A 67 3.43 -7.83 1.98
N PHE A 68 2.63 -7.53 0.95
CA PHE A 68 1.43 -8.28 0.61
C PHE A 68 1.64 -9.06 -0.66
N LYS A 69 0.99 -10.22 -0.74
CA LYS A 69 0.99 -11.04 -1.95
C LYS A 69 -0.45 -11.26 -2.35
N TRP A 70 -0.83 -10.74 -3.51
CA TRP A 70 -2.17 -10.95 -4.05
C TRP A 70 -2.36 -12.41 -4.42
N GLU A 71 -3.56 -12.94 -4.18
CA GLU A 71 -3.86 -14.36 -4.46
C GLU A 71 -3.63 -14.72 -5.92
N GLU A 72 -3.97 -13.82 -6.83
CA GLU A 72 -3.86 -14.07 -8.26
C GLU A 72 -2.54 -13.58 -8.87
N ALA A 73 -1.61 -13.09 -8.06
CA ALA A 73 -0.32 -12.61 -8.54
C ALA A 73 0.61 -13.75 -8.90
N GLU A 74 1.56 -13.45 -9.79
CA GLU A 74 2.64 -14.40 -10.09
C GLU A 74 3.47 -14.65 -8.84
N PRO A 75 4.10 -15.84 -8.71
CA PRO A 75 4.82 -16.21 -7.47
C PRO A 75 5.89 -15.23 -7.02
N ASN A 76 6.52 -14.51 -7.95
CA ASN A 76 7.59 -13.55 -7.63
C ASN A 76 7.11 -12.11 -7.48
N GLU A 77 5.79 -11.86 -7.57
CA GLU A 77 5.24 -10.50 -7.47
C GLU A 77 4.67 -10.24 -6.08
N TYR A 78 4.73 -8.98 -5.66
CA TYR A 78 4.26 -8.55 -4.35
C TYR A 78 3.96 -7.05 -4.37
N LEU A 79 3.27 -6.58 -3.35
CA LEU A 79 3.08 -5.16 -3.06
C LEU A 79 3.76 -4.89 -1.73
N GLU A 80 4.72 -3.99 -1.71
CA GLU A 80 5.48 -3.72 -0.49
C GLU A 80 5.47 -2.24 -0.14
N PHE A 81 5.26 -1.97 1.15
CA PHE A 81 5.35 -0.64 1.72
C PHE A 81 6.51 -0.62 2.71
N ARG A 82 7.39 0.35 2.57
CA ARG A 82 8.48 0.59 3.53
C ARG A 82 8.35 2.03 4.03
N MET A 83 8.51 2.21 5.32
CA MET A 83 8.35 3.55 5.92
C MET A 83 9.45 3.85 6.92
N TYR A 84 9.89 5.10 6.93
CA TYR A 84 10.91 5.56 7.86
C TYR A 84 10.89 7.09 7.94
N LYS A 85 11.43 7.63 9.04
CA LYS A 85 11.54 9.08 9.19
C LYS A 85 12.76 9.60 8.45
N SER A 86 12.59 10.69 7.72
CA SER A 86 13.71 11.40 7.11
C SER A 86 14.57 12.00 8.23
N PRO A 87 15.88 11.72 8.26
CA PRO A 87 16.77 12.32 9.26
C PRO A 87 16.99 13.82 9.04
N VAL A 88 16.61 14.32 7.87
CA VAL A 88 16.77 15.73 7.53
C VAL A 88 15.56 16.56 7.92
N THR A 89 14.36 16.11 7.53
CA THR A 89 13.12 16.90 7.71
C THR A 89 12.25 16.41 8.86
N GLY A 90 12.44 15.16 9.31
CA GLY A 90 11.57 14.54 10.30
C GLY A 90 10.23 14.06 9.75
N GLU A 91 9.98 14.29 8.47
CA GLU A 91 8.79 13.76 7.81
C GLU A 91 8.95 12.28 7.55
N THR A 92 7.83 11.58 7.31
CA THR A 92 7.88 10.14 7.01
C THR A 92 7.97 9.94 5.51
N ILE A 93 8.91 9.09 5.10
CA ILE A 93 9.04 8.65 3.72
C ILE A 93 8.39 7.29 3.61
N LEU A 94 7.45 7.16 2.67
CA LEU A 94 6.81 5.89 2.34
C LEU A 94 7.27 5.48 0.95
N GLU A 95 7.98 4.36 0.88
CA GLU A 95 8.42 3.79 -0.39
C GLU A 95 7.52 2.61 -0.71
N LEU A 96 7.12 2.51 -1.98
CA LEU A 96 6.20 1.49 -2.45
C LEU A 96 6.82 0.76 -3.63
N THR A 97 6.75 -0.57 -3.60
CA THR A 97 7.13 -1.42 -4.73
C THR A 97 5.90 -2.20 -5.18
N ASP A 98 5.59 -2.16 -6.45
CA ASP A 98 4.48 -2.88 -7.05
C ASP A 98 4.90 -3.42 -8.42
N PHE A 99 4.06 -4.24 -9.03
CA PHE A 99 4.32 -4.88 -10.32
C PHE A 99 3.18 -4.57 -11.29
N CYS A 100 3.52 -4.45 -12.56
CA CYS A 100 2.54 -4.26 -13.64
C CYS A 100 3.18 -4.67 -14.97
N ASP A 101 2.40 -4.62 -16.03
CA ASP A 101 2.95 -4.81 -17.37
C ASP A 101 3.81 -3.60 -17.72
N GLU A 102 4.88 -3.82 -18.48
CA GLU A 102 5.87 -2.77 -18.73
C GLU A 102 5.32 -1.52 -19.41
N ASP A 103 4.22 -1.64 -20.16
CA ASP A 103 3.59 -0.49 -20.80
C ASP A 103 2.56 0.22 -19.92
N GLU A 104 2.36 -0.24 -18.69
CA GLU A 104 1.38 0.33 -17.75
C GLU A 104 2.02 1.09 -16.59
N ILE A 105 3.33 1.22 -16.55
CA ILE A 105 4.05 1.84 -15.44
C ILE A 105 3.51 3.24 -15.11
N GLU A 106 3.38 4.10 -16.12
CA GLU A 106 2.91 5.47 -15.89
C GLU A 106 1.49 5.50 -15.34
N ASP A 107 0.61 4.68 -15.88
CA ASP A 107 -0.78 4.60 -15.41
C ASP A 107 -0.84 4.10 -13.96
N GLN A 108 -0.05 3.10 -13.62
CA GLN A 108 -0.01 2.56 -12.27
C GLN A 108 0.57 3.55 -11.27
N LYS A 109 1.59 4.30 -11.67
CA LYS A 109 2.16 5.34 -10.82
C LYS A 109 1.15 6.46 -10.55
N GLN A 110 0.39 6.87 -11.57
CA GLN A 110 -0.65 7.88 -11.41
C GLN A 110 -1.76 7.40 -10.49
N LEU A 111 -2.14 6.13 -10.60
CA LEU A 111 -3.14 5.54 -9.73
C LEU A 111 -2.68 5.59 -8.26
N TRP A 112 -1.44 5.20 -8.00
CA TRP A 112 -0.87 5.27 -6.65
C TRP A 112 -0.75 6.69 -6.14
N GLU A 113 -0.38 7.64 -6.99
CA GLU A 113 -0.36 9.06 -6.60
C GLU A 113 -1.74 9.54 -6.15
N SER A 114 -2.78 9.16 -6.89
CA SER A 114 -4.16 9.51 -6.54
C SER A 114 -4.57 8.89 -5.21
N GLN A 115 -4.25 7.61 -4.99
CA GLN A 115 -4.57 6.93 -3.74
C GLN A 115 -3.80 7.52 -2.57
N MET A 116 -2.53 7.85 -2.76
CA MET A 116 -1.71 8.46 -1.72
C MET A 116 -2.18 9.88 -1.37
N ALA A 117 -2.75 10.61 -2.33
CA ALA A 117 -3.35 11.91 -2.05
C ALA A 117 -4.56 11.77 -1.13
N VAL A 118 -5.40 10.75 -1.35
CA VAL A 118 -6.53 10.45 -0.47
C VAL A 118 -6.03 10.06 0.92
N LEU A 119 -5.04 9.18 0.98
CA LEU A 119 -4.44 8.75 2.24
C LEU A 119 -3.91 9.94 3.03
N ARG A 120 -3.19 10.85 2.37
CA ARG A 120 -2.65 12.06 3.01
C ARG A 120 -3.77 12.91 3.60
N HIS A 121 -4.82 13.09 2.84
CA HIS A 121 -5.97 13.86 3.31
C HIS A 121 -6.60 13.22 4.54
N GLU A 122 -6.79 11.90 4.52
CA GLU A 122 -7.42 11.17 5.62
C GLU A 122 -6.57 11.15 6.89
N MET A 123 -5.26 11.19 6.74
CA MET A 123 -4.35 11.21 7.90
C MET A 123 -4.09 12.62 8.44
N GLY A 124 -4.54 13.65 7.73
CA GLY A 124 -4.30 15.04 8.12
C GLY A 124 -2.92 15.56 7.70
N GLY A 125 -2.33 14.93 6.72
CA GLY A 125 -1.00 15.31 6.22
C GLY A 125 -0.06 14.16 6.17
#